data_93eedb9b4084dc304136da140c282f9d
#
_entry.id   93eedb9b4084dc304136da140c282f9d
#
_cell.length_a   1.000
_cell.length_b   1.000
_cell.length_c   1.000
_cell.angle_alpha   90.00
_cell.angle_beta   90.00
_cell.angle_gamma   90.00
#
_symmetry.space_group_name_H-M   'P 1'
#
loop_
_entity.id
_entity.type
_entity.pdbx_description
1 polymer ?
#
loop_
_entity_poly.entity_id
_entity_poly.type
_entity_poly.pdbx_seq_one_letter_code
_entity_poly.pdbx_strand_id
1 'polypeptide(L)'
;MRQVNKYLFLLLLAITLSCEPVNYIDKIVAVDIYESSIPKNGTLNQDIDLELKAQATNGCYNDLKIKLIETEDRHYLLKATARFKSYGYCPEVMVYIDTIITFRPTKTGKYFFQINETPFEIRRDTIEVN
;
A
#
# COMPACT_ATOMS: atom_id res chain seq x y z
N MET A 1 49.47 -16.51 -35.49
CA MET A 1 49.37 -15.91 -34.14
C MET A 1 48.76 -14.50 -34.09
N ARG A 2 48.92 -13.66 -35.07
CA ARG A 2 48.43 -12.26 -35.05
C ARG A 2 46.91 -12.09 -35.32
N GLN A 3 46.27 -13.05 -35.95
CA GLN A 3 44.84 -13.05 -36.24
C GLN A 3 44.00 -13.52 -35.02
N VAL A 4 44.49 -14.52 -34.27
CA VAL A 4 43.80 -15.07 -33.09
C VAL A 4 43.64 -14.03 -31.99
N ASN A 5 44.63 -13.16 -31.84
CA ASN A 5 44.61 -12.09 -30.82
C ASN A 5 43.52 -11.01 -31.10
N LYS A 6 43.17 -10.75 -32.38
CA LYS A 6 42.14 -9.79 -32.75
C LYS A 6 40.74 -10.31 -32.41
N TYR A 7 40.47 -11.58 -32.64
CA TYR A 7 39.17 -12.20 -32.32
C TYR A 7 38.98 -12.38 -30.81
N LEU A 8 40.07 -12.69 -30.09
CA LEU A 8 40.03 -12.76 -28.62
C LEU A 8 39.74 -11.39 -27.99
N PHE A 9 40.29 -10.31 -28.53
CA PHE A 9 40.05 -8.95 -28.07
C PHE A 9 38.60 -8.47 -28.38
N LEU A 10 38.09 -8.85 -29.55
CA LEU A 10 36.70 -8.58 -29.92
C LEU A 10 35.68 -9.36 -29.05
N LEU A 11 36.03 -10.61 -28.70
CA LEU A 11 35.20 -11.44 -27.83
C LEU A 11 35.19 -10.89 -26.39
N LEU A 12 36.34 -10.43 -25.88
CA LEU A 12 36.39 -9.77 -24.57
C LEU A 12 35.63 -8.46 -24.52
N LEU A 13 35.66 -7.69 -25.59
CA LEU A 13 34.89 -6.41 -25.68
C LEU A 13 33.39 -6.63 -25.74
N ALA A 14 32.91 -7.72 -26.32
CA ALA A 14 31.49 -8.06 -26.39
C ALA A 14 30.90 -8.46 -25.02
N ILE A 15 31.68 -9.02 -24.13
CA ILE A 15 31.26 -9.45 -22.79
C ILE A 15 31.05 -8.24 -21.85
N THR A 16 31.72 -7.12 -22.07
CA THR A 16 31.66 -5.93 -21.21
C THR A 16 30.43 -5.05 -21.49
N LEU A 17 29.69 -5.28 -22.58
CA LEU A 17 28.55 -4.48 -22.99
C LEU A 17 27.19 -5.04 -22.53
N SER A 18 27.18 -6.18 -21.83
CA SER A 18 25.98 -6.77 -21.25
C SER A 18 25.69 -6.20 -19.84
N CYS A 19 25.59 -4.88 -19.74
CA CYS A 19 25.01 -4.25 -18.57
C CYS A 19 23.51 -4.15 -18.84
N GLU A 20 22.69 -5.08 -18.32
CA GLU A 20 21.25 -4.94 -18.35
C GLU A 20 20.87 -3.69 -17.56
N PRO A 21 20.01 -2.80 -18.11
CA PRO A 21 19.56 -1.63 -17.37
C PRO A 21 18.80 -2.11 -16.13
N VAL A 22 19.24 -1.69 -14.95
CA VAL A 22 18.51 -1.93 -13.71
C VAL A 22 17.13 -1.25 -13.87
N ASN A 23 16.07 -2.05 -13.90
CA ASN A 23 14.70 -1.54 -14.00
C ASN A 23 14.32 -0.85 -12.69
N TYR A 24 14.49 0.45 -12.63
CA TYR A 24 14.02 1.27 -11.53
C TYR A 24 12.51 1.41 -11.60
N ILE A 25 11.84 1.04 -10.52
CA ILE A 25 10.39 1.20 -10.35
C ILE A 25 10.14 2.13 -9.17
N ASP A 26 9.32 3.15 -9.37
CA ASP A 26 8.85 4.06 -8.32
C ASP A 26 7.37 4.39 -8.58
N LYS A 27 6.48 3.87 -7.75
CA LYS A 27 5.02 4.06 -7.92
C LYS A 27 4.29 3.95 -6.59
N ILE A 28 3.12 4.60 -6.51
CA ILE A 28 2.17 4.39 -5.42
C ILE A 28 1.28 3.20 -5.76
N VAL A 29 1.15 2.29 -4.81
CA VAL A 29 0.35 1.07 -4.95
C VAL A 29 -0.59 0.90 -3.75
N ALA A 30 -1.68 0.17 -3.93
CA ALA A 30 -2.53 -0.27 -2.83
C ALA A 30 -1.81 -1.37 -2.04
N VAL A 31 -2.02 -1.37 -0.72
CA VAL A 31 -1.55 -2.41 0.21
C VAL A 31 -2.71 -2.86 1.10
N ASP A 32 -2.54 -3.98 1.77
CA ASP A 32 -3.63 -4.62 2.51
C ASP A 32 -3.83 -3.98 3.88
N ILE A 33 -5.10 -3.73 4.26
CA ILE A 33 -5.53 -3.49 5.64
C ILE A 33 -5.89 -4.86 6.21
N TYR A 34 -5.00 -5.46 7.00
CA TYR A 34 -5.18 -6.82 7.51
C TYR A 34 -5.96 -6.89 8.83
N GLU A 35 -6.04 -5.77 9.56
CA GLU A 35 -6.79 -5.67 10.82
C GLU A 35 -7.47 -4.30 10.92
N SER A 36 -8.71 -4.28 11.39
CA SER A 36 -9.40 -3.05 11.72
C SER A 36 -10.35 -3.25 12.90
N SER A 37 -10.44 -2.25 13.75
CA SER A 37 -11.38 -2.15 14.87
C SER A 37 -12.24 -0.91 14.65
N ILE A 38 -13.48 -1.13 14.26
CA ILE A 38 -14.47 -0.07 13.99
C ILE A 38 -15.61 -0.21 14.99
N PRO A 39 -15.86 0.77 15.88
CA PRO A 39 -16.97 0.74 16.82
C PRO A 39 -18.33 0.57 16.12
N LYS A 40 -19.25 -0.16 16.73
CA LYS A 40 -20.60 -0.37 16.15
C LYS A 40 -21.55 0.79 16.39
N ASN A 41 -21.28 1.61 17.42
CA ASN A 41 -22.10 2.74 17.79
C ASN A 41 -21.24 3.99 17.97
N GLY A 42 -21.86 5.14 17.73
CA GLY A 42 -21.24 6.45 17.93
C GLY A 42 -22.27 7.49 18.33
N THR A 43 -21.78 8.64 18.76
CA THR A 43 -22.60 9.80 19.16
C THR A 43 -22.38 10.93 18.16
N LEU A 44 -23.44 11.60 17.80
CA LEU A 44 -23.42 12.76 16.91
C LEU A 44 -22.42 13.83 17.39
N ASN A 45 -21.60 14.35 16.48
CA ASN A 45 -20.58 15.38 16.74
C ASN A 45 -19.47 14.98 17.75
N GLN A 46 -19.35 13.70 18.10
CA GLN A 46 -18.23 13.20 18.90
C GLN A 46 -17.24 12.45 18.02
N ASP A 47 -15.98 12.51 18.43
CA ASP A 47 -14.89 11.80 17.75
C ASP A 47 -15.00 10.30 17.99
N ILE A 48 -14.88 9.53 16.92
CA ILE A 48 -14.87 8.07 16.91
C ILE A 48 -13.52 7.65 16.32
N ASP A 49 -12.76 6.88 17.07
CA ASP A 49 -11.48 6.37 16.63
C ASP A 49 -11.65 5.05 15.89
N LEU A 50 -11.07 4.99 14.69
CA LEU A 50 -10.98 3.82 13.84
C LEU A 50 -9.55 3.31 13.90
N GLU A 51 -9.32 2.18 14.55
CA GLU A 51 -8.01 1.56 14.65
C GLU A 51 -7.77 0.66 13.44
N LEU A 52 -6.65 0.86 12.76
CA LEU A 52 -6.36 0.22 11.48
C LEU A 52 -4.90 -0.22 11.41
N LYS A 53 -4.67 -1.43 10.91
CA LYS A 53 -3.34 -1.94 10.63
C LYS A 53 -3.21 -2.36 9.19
N ALA A 54 -2.16 -1.90 8.53
CA ALA A 54 -1.86 -2.28 7.16
C ALA A 54 -0.45 -2.87 7.05
N GLN A 55 -0.24 -3.68 6.00
CA GLN A 55 1.01 -4.35 5.76
C GLN A 55 1.38 -4.36 4.28
N ALA A 56 2.68 -4.49 4.02
CA ALA A 56 3.24 -4.74 2.71
C ALA A 56 4.26 -5.87 2.76
N THR A 57 4.40 -6.61 1.67
CA THR A 57 5.02 -7.93 1.64
C THR A 57 6.55 -7.95 1.59
N ASN A 58 7.20 -6.81 1.35
CA ASN A 58 8.66 -6.74 1.27
C ASN A 58 9.20 -5.33 1.56
N GLY A 59 10.50 -5.21 1.71
CA GLY A 59 11.19 -3.96 2.08
C GLY A 59 11.33 -2.92 0.97
N CYS A 60 10.78 -3.16 -0.24
CA CYS A 60 10.67 -2.13 -1.28
C CYS A 60 9.50 -1.17 -1.06
N TYR A 61 8.58 -1.52 -0.18
CA TYR A 61 7.47 -0.66 0.20
C TYR A 61 7.89 0.29 1.31
N ASN A 62 7.55 1.54 1.16
CA ASN A 62 7.79 2.58 2.15
C ASN A 62 6.63 3.59 2.14
N ASP A 63 6.61 4.50 3.11
CA ASP A 63 5.60 5.55 3.23
C ASP A 63 4.15 4.98 3.21
N LEU A 64 3.92 3.94 4.02
CA LEU A 64 2.60 3.36 4.19
C LEU A 64 1.66 4.38 4.80
N LYS A 65 0.47 4.52 4.23
CA LYS A 65 -0.57 5.45 4.68
C LYS A 65 -1.95 4.83 4.54
N ILE A 66 -2.80 5.08 5.53
CA ILE A 66 -4.23 4.77 5.43
C ILE A 66 -5.01 6.07 5.35
N LYS A 67 -6.00 6.12 4.46
CA LYS A 67 -6.87 7.28 4.28
C LYS A 67 -8.32 6.87 4.38
N LEU A 68 -9.12 7.73 5.01
CA LEU A 68 -10.57 7.70 4.97
C LEU A 68 -11.04 8.62 3.85
N ILE A 69 -11.79 8.10 2.92
CA ILE A 69 -12.30 8.81 1.73
C ILE A 69 -13.80 8.71 1.74
N GLU A 70 -14.50 9.84 1.79
CA GLU A 70 -15.96 9.88 1.57
C GLU A 70 -16.23 9.65 0.09
N THR A 71 -17.04 8.63 -0.22
CA THR A 71 -17.45 8.28 -1.58
C THR A 71 -18.85 8.77 -1.91
N GLU A 72 -19.74 8.71 -0.93
CA GLU A 72 -21.12 9.19 -0.98
C GLU A 72 -21.55 9.62 0.41
N ASP A 73 -22.75 10.23 0.55
CA ASP A 73 -23.28 10.62 1.88
C ASP A 73 -23.29 9.40 2.82
N ARG A 74 -22.55 9.48 3.93
CA ARG A 74 -22.36 8.44 4.95
C ARG A 74 -21.72 7.13 4.43
N HIS A 75 -21.09 7.14 3.25
CA HIS A 75 -20.32 6.02 2.72
C HIS A 75 -18.85 6.40 2.61
N TYR A 76 -18.00 5.59 3.20
CA TYR A 76 -16.57 5.84 3.32
C TYR A 76 -15.76 4.64 2.82
N LEU A 77 -14.64 4.93 2.20
CA LEU A 77 -13.62 3.95 1.81
C LEU A 77 -12.36 4.15 2.67
N LEU A 78 -11.97 3.11 3.38
CA LEU A 78 -10.66 2.99 4.03
C LEU A 78 -9.68 2.34 3.04
N LYS A 79 -8.68 3.12 2.62
CA LYS A 79 -7.71 2.71 1.62
C LYS A 79 -6.29 2.87 2.14
N ALA A 80 -5.54 1.75 2.16
CA ALA A 80 -4.11 1.78 2.43
C ALA A 80 -3.31 1.87 1.12
N THR A 81 -2.25 2.66 1.15
CA THR A 81 -1.30 2.83 0.04
C THR A 81 0.13 2.86 0.56
N ALA A 82 1.07 2.47 -0.28
CA ALA A 82 2.49 2.58 -0.03
C ALA A 82 3.22 3.05 -1.30
N ARG A 83 4.39 3.62 -1.14
CA ARG A 83 5.31 3.88 -2.24
C ARG A 83 6.20 2.66 -2.43
N PHE A 84 6.09 2.01 -3.58
CA PHE A 84 6.96 0.92 -3.99
C PHE A 84 8.14 1.46 -4.76
N LYS A 85 9.36 1.24 -4.24
CA LYS A 85 10.63 1.60 -4.89
C LYS A 85 11.51 0.37 -5.01
N SER A 86 11.91 0.03 -6.23
CA SER A 86 12.79 -1.12 -6.49
C SER A 86 13.86 -0.79 -7.50
N TYR A 87 15.04 -1.31 -7.28
CA TYR A 87 16.19 -1.35 -8.19
C TYR A 87 16.47 -2.79 -8.66
N GLY A 88 15.42 -3.64 -8.73
CA GLY A 88 15.51 -5.04 -9.15
C GLY A 88 15.56 -6.05 -8.00
N TYR A 89 15.90 -5.65 -6.77
CA TYR A 89 15.90 -6.49 -5.59
C TYR A 89 15.07 -5.86 -4.47
N CYS A 90 14.27 -6.68 -3.78
CA CYS A 90 13.50 -6.29 -2.62
C CYS A 90 13.82 -7.20 -1.43
N PRO A 91 14.24 -6.66 -0.28
CA PRO A 91 14.42 -7.47 0.93
C PRO A 91 13.13 -8.17 1.34
N GLU A 92 13.21 -9.43 1.71
CA GLU A 92 12.09 -10.24 2.21
C GLU A 92 11.78 -9.87 3.67
N VAL A 93 11.28 -8.68 3.88
CA VAL A 93 10.88 -8.17 5.20
C VAL A 93 9.51 -7.52 5.10
N MET A 94 8.59 -7.92 5.99
CA MET A 94 7.27 -7.31 6.06
C MET A 94 7.35 -5.88 6.62
N VAL A 95 6.60 -4.97 6.03
CA VAL A 95 6.49 -3.58 6.49
C VAL A 95 5.07 -3.36 7.01
N TYR A 96 4.95 -2.76 8.19
CA TYR A 96 3.68 -2.56 8.89
C TYR A 96 3.45 -1.10 9.23
N ILE A 97 2.19 -0.73 9.35
CA ILE A 97 1.73 0.51 9.98
C ILE A 97 0.51 0.24 10.85
N ASP A 98 0.53 0.80 12.06
CA ASP A 98 -0.61 0.92 12.95
C ASP A 98 -1.02 2.39 12.97
N THR A 99 -2.30 2.67 12.79
CA THR A 99 -2.79 4.04 12.78
C THR A 99 -4.21 4.15 13.35
N ILE A 100 -4.52 5.29 13.91
CA ILE A 100 -5.86 5.67 14.33
C ILE A 100 -6.33 6.80 13.42
N ILE A 101 -7.51 6.61 12.84
CA ILE A 101 -8.20 7.65 12.07
C ILE A 101 -9.40 8.12 12.87
N THR A 102 -9.41 9.37 13.26
CA THR A 102 -10.54 9.96 13.96
C THR A 102 -11.61 10.38 12.97
N PHE A 103 -12.81 9.86 13.16
CA PHE A 103 -14.00 10.16 12.37
C PHE A 103 -15.02 10.91 13.23
N ARG A 104 -15.57 12.01 12.72
CA ARG A 104 -16.61 12.79 13.42
C ARG A 104 -17.88 12.83 12.58
N PRO A 105 -18.94 12.12 13.00
CA PRO A 105 -20.23 12.13 12.30
C PRO A 105 -20.98 13.45 12.50
N THR A 106 -21.55 13.98 11.42
CA THR A 106 -22.33 15.23 11.43
C THR A 106 -23.85 15.03 11.27
N LYS A 107 -24.27 13.79 11.08
CA LYS A 107 -25.67 13.37 10.94
C LYS A 107 -25.91 12.11 11.76
N THR A 108 -27.13 11.89 12.22
CA THR A 108 -27.55 10.62 12.83
C THR A 108 -27.83 9.55 11.76
N GLY A 109 -27.82 8.28 12.17
CA GLY A 109 -28.11 7.13 11.32
C GLY A 109 -26.89 6.28 10.99
N LYS A 110 -27.01 5.40 10.00
CA LYS A 110 -25.95 4.44 9.65
C LYS A 110 -24.88 5.05 8.75
N TYR A 111 -23.64 4.82 9.14
CA TYR A 111 -22.43 5.10 8.35
C TYR A 111 -21.84 3.79 7.90
N PHE A 112 -21.45 3.72 6.63
CA PHE A 112 -20.92 2.51 5.98
C PHE A 112 -19.45 2.70 5.66
N PHE A 113 -18.63 1.76 6.10
CA PHE A 113 -17.21 1.74 5.86
C PHE A 113 -16.83 0.54 5.01
N GLN A 114 -16.28 0.79 3.83
CA GLN A 114 -15.70 -0.22 2.98
C GLN A 114 -14.19 -0.27 3.21
N ILE A 115 -13.65 -1.45 3.45
CA ILE A 115 -12.25 -1.70 3.72
C ILE A 115 -11.73 -2.66 2.66
N ASN A 116 -10.72 -2.25 1.91
CA ASN A 116 -10.07 -3.13 0.95
C ASN A 116 -9.00 -3.94 1.69
N GLU A 117 -9.29 -5.19 2.04
CA GLU A 117 -8.37 -6.12 2.70
C GLU A 117 -7.33 -6.66 1.69
N THR A 118 -7.79 -6.96 0.46
CA THR A 118 -6.94 -7.33 -0.67
C THR A 118 -7.53 -6.74 -1.95
N PRO A 119 -6.85 -6.82 -3.12
CA PRO A 119 -7.45 -6.42 -4.38
C PRO A 119 -8.76 -7.14 -4.71
N PHE A 120 -9.04 -8.28 -4.05
CA PHE A 120 -10.18 -9.16 -4.32
C PHE A 120 -11.16 -9.28 -3.15
N GLU A 121 -10.79 -8.83 -1.95
CA GLU A 121 -11.62 -8.93 -0.74
C GLU A 121 -11.98 -7.56 -0.20
N ILE A 122 -13.28 -7.35 -0.02
CA ILE A 122 -13.84 -6.12 0.50
C ILE A 122 -14.62 -6.45 1.77
N ARG A 123 -14.15 -5.95 2.91
CA ARG A 123 -14.91 -5.99 4.15
C ARG A 123 -15.77 -4.73 4.27
N ARG A 124 -16.94 -4.89 4.86
CA ARG A 124 -17.87 -3.78 5.15
C ARG A 124 -18.17 -3.75 6.64
N ASP A 125 -18.02 -2.59 7.24
CA ASP A 125 -18.41 -2.32 8.62
C ASP A 125 -19.40 -1.14 8.67
N THR A 126 -20.16 -1.05 9.77
CA THR A 126 -21.15 0.02 9.96
C THR A 126 -21.07 0.58 11.37
N ILE A 127 -21.29 1.90 11.49
CA ILE A 127 -21.48 2.60 12.75
C ILE A 127 -22.90 3.16 12.78
N GLU A 128 -23.65 2.87 13.83
CA GLU A 128 -24.93 3.51 14.12
C GLU A 128 -24.69 4.74 14.97
N VAL A 129 -25.09 5.92 14.49
CA VAL A 129 -24.90 7.21 15.16
C VAL A 129 -26.24 7.72 15.69
N ASN A 130 -26.29 7.94 17.01
CA ASN A 130 -27.46 8.46 17.74
C ASN A 130 -27.24 9.90 18.21
#